data_b9b371bda0aef80efd0aa9d7dc6eeabc
#
_entry.id   b9b371bda0aef80efd0aa9d7dc6eeabc
#
_cell.length_a   1.000
_cell.length_b   1.000
_cell.length_c   1.000
_cell.angle_alpha   90.00
_cell.angle_beta   90.00
_cell.angle_gamma   90.00
#
_symmetry.space_group_name_H-M   'P 1'
#
loop_
_entity.id
_entity.type
_entity.pdbx_description
1 polymer ?
#
loop_
_entity_poly.entity_id
_entity_poly.type
_entity_poly.pdbx_seq_one_letter_code
_entity_poly.pdbx_strand_id
1 'polypeptide(L)'
;MFYSTRSKLILSFLGISFLVCGVALLVGGQLLYKAVLNEANTRISLDLNAAREIYLSRINGLKVALNITSGGPVFRTALERHDIQTLVNRLSVVAQQTELDFMGIITKDGKTLCRIGPNSIPRGNSPENPIVNLVVQKQVAVSGTVILSNQFLFSENPELAERARIKLLPTKRATPRPENEEFSGMVLAAAVPIFDAGSFQGVLYGGILLNRRQEIVDRVRDTVFQNEI
;
A
#
# COMPACT_ATOMS: atom_id res chain seq x y z
N MET A 1 -12.27 -31.13 67.75
CA MET A 1 -11.97 -32.55 67.70
C MET A 1 -13.21 -33.29 67.12
N PHE A 2 -13.13 -33.71 65.85
CA PHE A 2 -14.30 -34.36 65.20
C PHE A 2 -14.33 -35.83 65.52
N TYR A 3 -15.16 -36.19 66.48
CA TYR A 3 -15.24 -37.56 66.97
C TYR A 3 -16.38 -38.42 66.35
N SER A 4 -17.18 -37.85 65.43
CA SER A 4 -18.28 -38.61 64.80
C SER A 4 -17.87 -39.10 63.43
N THR A 5 -18.12 -40.37 63.11
CA THR A 5 -17.89 -41.01 61.80
C THR A 5 -18.62 -40.28 60.67
N ARG A 6 -19.77 -39.69 60.95
CA ARG A 6 -20.57 -38.85 60.04
C ARG A 6 -19.81 -37.57 59.63
N SER A 7 -19.16 -36.86 60.57
CA SER A 7 -18.40 -35.64 60.30
C SER A 7 -17.17 -35.93 59.45
N LYS A 8 -16.49 -37.06 59.65
CA LYS A 8 -15.35 -37.46 58.82
C LYS A 8 -15.77 -37.74 57.38
N LEU A 9 -16.91 -38.40 57.17
CA LEU A 9 -17.46 -38.74 55.87
C LEU A 9 -17.87 -37.47 55.09
N ILE A 10 -18.53 -36.54 55.76
CA ILE A 10 -18.94 -35.23 55.17
C ILE A 10 -17.70 -34.43 54.81
N LEU A 11 -16.69 -34.36 55.66
CA LEU A 11 -15.48 -33.58 55.40
C LEU A 11 -14.67 -34.15 54.23
N SER A 12 -14.54 -35.50 54.12
CA SER A 12 -13.84 -36.13 53.00
C SER A 12 -14.60 -35.95 51.70
N PHE A 13 -15.93 -36.04 51.68
CA PHE A 13 -16.73 -35.77 50.48
C PHE A 13 -16.63 -34.32 50.03
N LEU A 14 -16.67 -33.37 50.97
CA LEU A 14 -16.51 -31.95 50.71
C LEU A 14 -15.12 -31.63 50.16
N GLY A 15 -14.06 -32.29 50.71
CA GLY A 15 -12.67 -32.14 50.23
C GLY A 15 -12.49 -32.65 48.81
N ILE A 16 -13.05 -33.82 48.47
CA ILE A 16 -13.00 -34.37 47.11
C ILE A 16 -13.76 -33.48 46.12
N SER A 17 -14.98 -33.04 46.52
CA SER A 17 -15.77 -32.14 45.67
C SER A 17 -15.06 -30.82 45.39
N PHE A 18 -14.41 -30.24 46.41
CA PHE A 18 -13.63 -29.01 46.24
C PHE A 18 -12.42 -29.20 45.32
N LEU A 19 -11.74 -30.33 45.45
CA LEU A 19 -10.60 -30.68 44.62
C LEU A 19 -11.02 -30.86 43.14
N VAL A 20 -12.10 -31.60 42.91
CA VAL A 20 -12.66 -31.82 41.56
C VAL A 20 -13.11 -30.50 40.94
N CYS A 21 -13.81 -29.64 41.67
CA CYS A 21 -14.21 -28.31 41.21
C CYS A 21 -12.97 -27.44 40.91
N GLY A 22 -11.96 -27.46 41.78
CA GLY A 22 -10.72 -26.71 41.56
C GLY A 22 -9.99 -27.13 40.29
N VAL A 23 -9.83 -28.44 40.06
CA VAL A 23 -9.22 -28.96 38.83
C VAL A 23 -10.05 -28.62 37.60
N ALA A 24 -11.37 -28.77 37.69
CA ALA A 24 -12.27 -28.42 36.57
C ALA A 24 -12.19 -26.94 36.18
N LEU A 25 -12.13 -26.05 37.17
CA LEU A 25 -11.99 -24.59 36.96
C LEU A 25 -10.62 -24.26 36.32
N LEU A 26 -9.53 -24.87 36.79
CA LEU A 26 -8.20 -24.66 36.24
C LEU A 26 -8.10 -25.14 34.77
N VAL A 27 -8.56 -26.35 34.50
CA VAL A 27 -8.54 -26.91 33.14
C VAL A 27 -9.48 -26.17 32.22
N GLY A 28 -10.72 -25.88 32.67
CA GLY A 28 -11.70 -25.12 31.92
C GLY A 28 -11.21 -23.71 31.63
N GLY A 29 -10.63 -23.01 32.60
CA GLY A 29 -10.04 -21.69 32.43
C GLY A 29 -8.89 -21.67 31.41
N GLN A 30 -7.99 -22.66 31.47
CA GLN A 30 -6.91 -22.77 30.49
C GLN A 30 -7.39 -23.06 29.06
N LEU A 31 -8.39 -23.93 28.91
CA LEU A 31 -8.99 -24.23 27.61
C LEU A 31 -9.70 -23.02 27.03
N LEU A 32 -10.46 -22.30 27.84
CA LEU A 32 -11.17 -21.08 27.44
C LEU A 32 -10.18 -19.97 27.03
N TYR A 33 -9.13 -19.77 27.82
CA TYR A 33 -8.09 -18.80 27.51
C TYR A 33 -7.39 -19.10 26.18
N LYS A 34 -7.01 -20.38 25.96
CA LYS A 34 -6.42 -20.83 24.68
C LYS A 34 -7.38 -20.65 23.50
N ALA A 35 -8.65 -20.99 23.69
CA ALA A 35 -9.68 -20.85 22.65
C ALA A 35 -9.85 -19.38 22.23
N VAL A 36 -9.96 -18.47 23.20
CA VAL A 36 -10.09 -17.02 22.94
C VAL A 36 -8.86 -16.46 22.24
N LEU A 37 -7.65 -16.84 22.67
CA LEU A 37 -6.42 -16.41 22.00
C LEU A 37 -6.31 -16.94 20.58
N ASN A 38 -6.64 -18.20 20.35
CA ASN A 38 -6.62 -18.79 19.01
C ASN A 38 -7.64 -18.11 18.09
N GLU A 39 -8.85 -17.84 18.58
CA GLU A 39 -9.87 -17.11 17.83
C GLU A 39 -9.39 -15.70 17.47
N ALA A 40 -8.83 -14.96 18.43
CA ALA A 40 -8.29 -13.63 18.19
C ALA A 40 -7.15 -13.65 17.15
N ASN A 41 -6.21 -14.59 17.25
CA ASN A 41 -5.12 -14.74 16.29
C ASN A 41 -5.62 -15.10 14.88
N THR A 42 -6.65 -15.96 14.81
CA THR A 42 -7.27 -16.34 13.52
C THR A 42 -7.93 -15.13 12.87
N ARG A 43 -8.71 -14.36 13.63
CA ARG A 43 -9.32 -13.10 13.13
C ARG A 43 -8.28 -12.12 12.63
N ILE A 44 -7.25 -11.82 13.43
CA ILE A 44 -6.16 -10.92 13.03
C ILE A 44 -5.50 -11.39 11.73
N SER A 45 -5.27 -12.70 11.59
CA SER A 45 -4.67 -13.26 10.37
C SER A 45 -5.57 -13.11 9.15
N LEU A 46 -6.87 -13.30 9.30
CA LEU A 46 -7.86 -13.10 8.23
C LEU A 46 -7.93 -11.63 7.82
N ASP A 47 -7.99 -10.73 8.78
CA ASP A 47 -8.04 -9.28 8.56
C ASP A 47 -6.79 -8.77 7.85
N LEU A 48 -5.61 -9.25 8.26
CA LEU A 48 -4.34 -8.92 7.62
C LEU A 48 -4.28 -9.43 6.17
N ASN A 49 -4.78 -10.65 5.93
CA ASN A 49 -4.85 -11.20 4.58
C ASN A 49 -5.81 -10.40 3.69
N ALA A 50 -6.97 -10.01 4.20
CA ALA A 50 -7.91 -9.16 3.47
C ALA A 50 -7.30 -7.80 3.13
N ALA A 51 -6.64 -7.14 4.08
CA ALA A 51 -5.93 -5.89 3.85
C ALA A 51 -4.81 -6.03 2.79
N ARG A 52 -4.07 -7.14 2.84
CA ARG A 52 -3.03 -7.45 1.85
C ARG A 52 -3.62 -7.64 0.44
N GLU A 53 -4.73 -8.35 0.32
CA GLU A 53 -5.39 -8.55 -0.97
C GLU A 53 -5.91 -7.24 -1.57
N ILE A 54 -6.48 -6.35 -0.77
CA ILE A 54 -6.90 -5.01 -1.21
C ILE A 54 -5.70 -4.23 -1.74
N TYR A 55 -4.57 -4.24 -1.00
CA TYR A 55 -3.34 -3.58 -1.40
C TYR A 55 -2.78 -4.16 -2.72
N LEU A 56 -2.67 -5.49 -2.82
CA LEU A 56 -2.15 -6.15 -4.02
C LEU A 56 -3.06 -5.94 -5.24
N SER A 57 -4.36 -5.97 -5.04
CA SER A 57 -5.35 -5.69 -6.09
C SER A 57 -5.17 -4.26 -6.63
N ARG A 58 -4.98 -3.27 -5.74
CA ARG A 58 -4.76 -1.88 -6.16
C ARG A 58 -3.48 -1.72 -6.98
N ILE A 59 -2.36 -2.28 -6.51
CA ILE A 59 -1.08 -2.25 -7.22
C ILE A 59 -1.17 -2.96 -8.58
N ASN A 60 -1.77 -4.14 -8.63
CA ASN A 60 -1.93 -4.88 -9.88
C ASN A 60 -2.86 -4.13 -10.85
N GLY A 61 -3.93 -3.51 -10.36
CA GLY A 61 -4.81 -2.67 -11.14
C GLY A 61 -4.07 -1.53 -11.85
N LEU A 62 -3.17 -0.84 -11.13
CA LEU A 62 -2.32 0.21 -11.73
C LEU A 62 -1.44 -0.34 -12.86
N LYS A 63 -0.74 -1.46 -12.59
CA LYS A 63 0.12 -2.10 -13.60
C LYS A 63 -0.65 -2.51 -14.85
N VAL A 64 -1.83 -3.10 -14.69
CA VAL A 64 -2.69 -3.51 -15.80
C VAL A 64 -3.17 -2.30 -16.60
N ALA A 65 -3.60 -1.23 -15.93
CA ALA A 65 -4.04 0.00 -16.61
C ALA A 65 -2.93 0.62 -17.47
N LEU A 66 -1.70 0.68 -16.93
CA LEU A 66 -0.54 1.18 -17.68
C LEU A 66 -0.19 0.27 -18.86
N ASN A 67 -0.23 -1.07 -18.69
CA ASN A 67 0.02 -2.01 -19.78
C ASN A 67 -1.00 -1.86 -20.92
N ILE A 68 -2.28 -1.77 -20.59
CA ILE A 68 -3.35 -1.57 -21.59
C ILE A 68 -3.14 -0.24 -22.31
N THR A 69 -2.75 0.80 -21.59
CA THR A 69 -2.52 2.14 -22.17
C THR A 69 -1.33 2.13 -23.12
N SER A 70 -0.20 1.55 -22.73
CA SER A 70 1.02 1.49 -23.57
C SER A 70 0.83 0.60 -24.81
N GLY A 71 -0.04 -0.40 -24.72
CA GLY A 71 -0.39 -1.29 -25.85
C GLY A 71 -1.46 -0.73 -26.80
N GLY A 72 -2.16 0.33 -26.40
CA GLY A 72 -3.29 0.89 -27.15
C GLY A 72 -2.90 1.53 -28.50
N PRO A 73 -3.70 1.37 -29.56
CA PRO A 73 -3.35 1.89 -30.89
C PRO A 73 -3.22 3.41 -30.93
N VAL A 74 -4.11 4.13 -30.24
CA VAL A 74 -4.06 5.61 -30.16
C VAL A 74 -2.75 6.08 -29.51
N PHE A 75 -2.34 5.41 -28.43
CA PHE A 75 -1.12 5.73 -27.71
C PHE A 75 0.12 5.49 -28.60
N ARG A 76 0.18 4.34 -29.29
CA ARG A 76 1.30 3.99 -30.18
C ARG A 76 1.39 4.96 -31.34
N THR A 77 0.30 5.23 -32.06
CA THR A 77 0.29 6.18 -33.16
C THR A 77 0.68 7.58 -32.73
N ALA A 78 0.24 8.05 -31.56
CA ALA A 78 0.64 9.35 -31.04
C ALA A 78 2.14 9.38 -30.67
N LEU A 79 2.67 8.29 -30.11
CA LEU A 79 4.10 8.17 -29.79
C LEU A 79 4.97 8.20 -31.04
N GLU A 80 4.61 7.41 -32.08
CA GLU A 80 5.31 7.38 -33.37
C GLU A 80 5.33 8.76 -34.06
N ARG A 81 4.21 9.49 -34.00
CA ARG A 81 4.06 10.83 -34.59
C ARG A 81 4.60 11.96 -33.73
N HIS A 82 5.10 11.65 -32.53
CA HIS A 82 5.51 12.64 -31.52
C HIS A 82 4.41 13.66 -31.20
N ASP A 83 3.16 13.20 -31.25
CA ASP A 83 2.00 14.03 -30.91
C ASP A 83 1.81 14.10 -29.39
N ILE A 84 2.56 15.02 -28.78
CA ILE A 84 2.58 15.21 -27.32
C ILE A 84 1.21 15.56 -26.77
N GLN A 85 0.42 16.34 -27.51
CA GLN A 85 -0.90 16.75 -27.03
C GLN A 85 -1.85 15.56 -26.92
N THR A 86 -1.89 14.71 -27.93
CA THR A 86 -2.69 13.47 -27.87
C THR A 86 -2.22 12.54 -26.76
N LEU A 87 -0.89 12.40 -26.54
CA LEU A 87 -0.33 11.63 -25.42
C LEU A 87 -0.81 12.18 -24.08
N VAL A 88 -0.61 13.48 -23.83
CA VAL A 88 -1.03 14.12 -22.56
C VAL A 88 -2.53 13.95 -22.31
N ASN A 89 -3.36 14.18 -23.32
CA ASN A 89 -4.81 14.01 -23.21
C ASN A 89 -5.16 12.55 -22.86
N ARG A 90 -4.52 11.58 -23.53
CA ARG A 90 -4.75 10.14 -23.22
C ARG A 90 -4.32 9.77 -21.82
N LEU A 91 -3.14 10.23 -21.40
CA LEU A 91 -2.65 10.00 -20.04
C LEU A 91 -3.58 10.61 -18.99
N SER A 92 -4.07 11.83 -19.23
CA SER A 92 -5.00 12.52 -18.32
C SER A 92 -6.33 11.77 -18.14
N VAL A 93 -6.88 11.23 -19.23
CA VAL A 93 -8.11 10.41 -19.16
C VAL A 93 -7.87 9.14 -18.34
N VAL A 94 -6.75 8.44 -18.61
CA VAL A 94 -6.42 7.21 -17.86
C VAL A 94 -6.17 7.53 -16.40
N ALA A 95 -5.42 8.58 -16.10
CA ALA A 95 -5.14 8.99 -14.72
C ALA A 95 -6.41 9.31 -13.95
N GLN A 96 -7.36 10.01 -14.57
CA GLN A 96 -8.66 10.29 -13.96
C GLN A 96 -9.47 9.02 -13.70
N GLN A 97 -9.51 8.09 -14.66
CA GLN A 97 -10.26 6.82 -14.53
C GLN A 97 -9.65 5.88 -13.48
N THR A 98 -8.34 5.95 -13.26
CA THR A 98 -7.61 5.07 -12.34
C THR A 98 -7.20 5.78 -11.04
N GLU A 99 -7.62 7.04 -10.87
CA GLU A 99 -7.31 7.89 -9.70
C GLU A 99 -5.80 8.06 -9.46
N LEU A 100 -5.01 8.14 -10.54
CA LEU A 100 -3.59 8.42 -10.47
C LEU A 100 -3.34 9.91 -10.19
N ASP A 101 -2.44 10.19 -9.25
CA ASP A 101 -2.04 11.56 -8.91
C ASP A 101 -1.02 12.10 -9.92
N PHE A 102 -0.23 11.22 -10.53
CA PHE A 102 0.71 11.57 -11.59
C PHE A 102 0.87 10.42 -12.58
N MET A 103 1.22 10.76 -13.81
CA MET A 103 1.49 9.81 -14.91
C MET A 103 2.34 10.49 -15.97
N GLY A 104 3.31 9.75 -16.53
CA GLY A 104 4.19 10.31 -17.53
C GLY A 104 4.93 9.26 -18.35
N ILE A 105 5.65 9.73 -19.36
CA ILE A 105 6.48 8.93 -20.25
C ILE A 105 7.92 9.39 -20.16
N ILE A 106 8.83 8.44 -19.94
CA ILE A 106 10.27 8.64 -20.01
C ILE A 106 10.79 7.89 -21.23
N THR A 107 11.58 8.55 -22.05
CA THR A 107 12.25 7.95 -23.21
C THR A 107 13.37 7.01 -22.78
N LYS A 108 13.85 6.17 -23.69
CA LYS A 108 15.02 5.30 -23.47
C LYS A 108 16.27 6.04 -23.02
N ASP A 109 16.39 7.32 -23.36
CA ASP A 109 17.54 8.17 -22.99
C ASP A 109 17.37 8.83 -21.60
N GLY A 110 16.34 8.43 -20.82
CA GLY A 110 16.08 8.93 -19.48
C GLY A 110 15.44 10.32 -19.40
N LYS A 111 15.00 10.88 -20.52
CA LYS A 111 14.34 12.19 -20.58
C LYS A 111 12.84 12.03 -20.49
N THR A 112 12.17 12.89 -19.72
CA THR A 112 10.71 12.92 -19.71
C THR A 112 10.19 13.46 -21.03
N LEU A 113 9.38 12.67 -21.73
CA LEU A 113 8.73 13.07 -22.98
C LEU A 113 7.52 13.97 -22.69
N CYS A 114 6.65 13.50 -21.82
CA CYS A 114 5.48 14.25 -21.34
C CYS A 114 4.99 13.67 -20.02
N ARG A 115 4.18 14.45 -19.32
CA ARG A 115 3.48 14.06 -18.10
C ARG A 115 2.11 14.75 -18.01
N ILE A 116 1.23 14.29 -17.14
CA ILE A 116 -0.01 14.99 -16.83
C ILE A 116 0.27 16.17 -15.88
N GLY A 117 -0.65 17.13 -15.85
CA GLY A 117 -0.60 18.27 -14.90
C GLY A 117 0.08 19.53 -15.48
N PRO A 118 0.42 20.49 -14.61
CA PRO A 118 0.84 21.83 -15.03
C PRO A 118 2.18 21.84 -15.78
N ASN A 119 3.04 20.84 -15.54
CA ASN A 119 4.34 20.69 -16.16
C ASN A 119 4.32 19.62 -17.28
N SER A 120 3.28 19.61 -18.11
CA SER A 120 3.02 18.56 -19.10
C SER A 120 4.14 18.33 -20.11
N ILE A 121 4.90 19.37 -20.45
CA ILE A 121 6.08 19.30 -21.33
C ILE A 121 7.30 19.74 -20.51
N PRO A 122 8.00 18.79 -19.87
CA PRO A 122 9.13 19.12 -19.01
C PRO A 122 10.35 19.53 -19.82
N ARG A 123 11.14 20.44 -19.24
CA ARG A 123 12.45 20.81 -19.75
C ARG A 123 13.53 20.17 -18.87
N GLY A 124 14.40 19.36 -19.47
CA GLY A 124 15.55 18.77 -18.78
C GLY A 124 15.39 17.29 -18.42
N ASN A 125 16.30 16.78 -17.60
CA ASN A 125 16.32 15.39 -17.16
C ASN A 125 15.22 15.15 -16.11
N SER A 126 14.64 13.94 -16.14
CA SER A 126 13.71 13.52 -15.10
C SER A 126 14.45 13.31 -13.79
N PRO A 127 13.90 13.77 -12.66
CA PRO A 127 14.39 13.35 -11.35
C PRO A 127 14.32 11.84 -11.18
N GLU A 128 15.17 11.29 -10.32
CA GLU A 128 15.27 9.85 -10.12
C GLU A 128 13.95 9.23 -9.64
N ASN A 129 13.54 8.14 -10.31
CA ASN A 129 12.41 7.31 -9.93
C ASN A 129 12.84 5.83 -9.89
N PRO A 130 12.90 5.21 -8.70
CA PRO A 130 13.40 3.85 -8.53
C PRO A 130 12.65 2.79 -9.36
N ILE A 131 11.33 2.93 -9.51
CA ILE A 131 10.53 1.99 -10.32
C ILE A 131 10.85 2.13 -11.81
N VAL A 132 10.99 3.35 -12.30
CA VAL A 132 11.38 3.61 -13.70
C VAL A 132 12.74 3.02 -13.97
N ASN A 133 13.72 3.24 -13.08
CA ASN A 133 15.07 2.69 -13.23
C ASN A 133 15.06 1.16 -13.31
N LEU A 134 14.22 0.49 -12.49
CA LEU A 134 14.07 -0.96 -12.57
C LEU A 134 13.48 -1.42 -13.90
N VAL A 135 12.51 -0.69 -14.45
CA VAL A 135 11.92 -1.04 -15.77
C VAL A 135 12.91 -0.82 -16.89
N VAL A 136 13.71 0.25 -16.86
CA VAL A 136 14.78 0.48 -17.85
C VAL A 136 15.79 -0.66 -17.83
N GLN A 137 16.19 -1.14 -16.64
CA GLN A 137 17.18 -2.21 -16.51
C GLN A 137 16.65 -3.60 -16.90
N LYS A 138 15.42 -3.92 -16.45
CA LYS A 138 14.84 -5.27 -16.58
C LYS A 138 13.94 -5.44 -17.79
N GLN A 139 13.46 -4.34 -18.38
CA GLN A 139 12.48 -4.30 -19.47
C GLN A 139 11.20 -5.10 -19.19
N VAL A 140 10.79 -5.17 -17.93
CA VAL A 140 9.56 -5.79 -17.47
C VAL A 140 8.72 -4.81 -16.66
N ALA A 141 7.40 -5.00 -16.66
CA ALA A 141 6.50 -4.18 -15.86
C ALA A 141 6.76 -4.38 -14.36
N VAL A 142 6.94 -3.28 -13.63
CA VAL A 142 7.20 -3.26 -12.18
C VAL A 142 6.14 -2.44 -11.48
N SER A 143 5.71 -2.88 -10.30
CA SER A 143 4.79 -2.13 -9.45
C SER A 143 5.09 -2.39 -7.98
N GLY A 144 4.83 -1.40 -7.13
CA GLY A 144 5.06 -1.50 -5.69
C GLY A 144 4.88 -0.19 -4.96
N THR A 145 5.15 -0.20 -3.66
CA THR A 145 5.24 1.03 -2.87
C THR A 145 6.69 1.52 -2.87
N VAL A 146 6.87 2.80 -3.15
CA VAL A 146 8.17 3.47 -3.17
C VAL A 146 8.09 4.79 -2.42
N ILE A 147 9.25 5.25 -1.96
CA ILE A 147 9.42 6.60 -1.43
C ILE A 147 10.03 7.44 -2.54
N LEU A 148 9.32 8.50 -2.92
CA LEU A 148 9.77 9.44 -3.93
C LEU A 148 10.22 10.76 -3.26
N SER A 149 11.29 11.34 -3.80
CA SER A 149 11.83 12.60 -3.29
C SER A 149 10.87 13.77 -3.53
N ASN A 150 10.98 14.81 -2.71
CA ASN A 150 10.25 16.05 -2.91
C ASN A 150 10.50 16.63 -4.31
N GLN A 151 11.75 16.60 -4.79
CA GLN A 151 12.12 17.10 -6.12
C GLN A 151 11.34 16.38 -7.23
N PHE A 152 11.18 15.05 -7.14
CA PHE A 152 10.38 14.29 -8.09
C PHE A 152 8.92 14.72 -8.04
N LEU A 153 8.32 14.72 -6.84
CA LEU A 153 6.90 15.09 -6.66
C LEU A 153 6.62 16.51 -7.12
N PHE A 154 7.51 17.45 -6.81
CA PHE A 154 7.39 18.84 -7.27
C PHE A 154 7.48 18.94 -8.80
N SER A 155 8.33 18.13 -9.42
CA SER A 155 8.46 18.11 -10.89
C SER A 155 7.21 17.58 -11.57
N GLU A 156 6.49 16.63 -10.93
CA GLU A 156 5.20 16.12 -11.43
C GLU A 156 4.09 17.17 -11.22
N ASN A 157 3.88 17.57 -9.97
CA ASN A 157 2.94 18.62 -9.59
C ASN A 157 3.36 19.24 -8.25
N PRO A 158 3.52 20.56 -8.14
CA PRO A 158 3.84 21.24 -6.87
C PRO A 158 2.87 20.89 -5.72
N GLU A 159 1.58 20.71 -6.02
CA GLU A 159 0.58 20.31 -5.02
C GLU A 159 0.85 18.92 -4.41
N LEU A 160 1.44 18.00 -5.19
CA LEU A 160 1.84 16.67 -4.67
C LEU A 160 2.96 16.79 -3.66
N ALA A 161 3.95 17.65 -3.93
CA ALA A 161 5.04 17.90 -3.01
C ALA A 161 4.55 18.49 -1.68
N GLU A 162 3.58 19.39 -1.73
CA GLU A 162 2.97 19.97 -0.51
C GLU A 162 2.10 18.94 0.23
N ARG A 163 1.33 18.11 -0.46
CA ARG A 163 0.57 17.01 0.16
C ARG A 163 1.48 15.96 0.79
N ALA A 164 2.67 15.74 0.23
CA ALA A 164 3.65 14.79 0.77
C ALA A 164 4.23 15.24 2.11
N ARG A 165 4.29 16.55 2.36
CA ARG A 165 4.88 17.14 3.56
C ARG A 165 4.20 16.67 4.84
N ILE A 166 4.98 16.07 5.75
CA ILE A 166 4.51 15.57 7.04
C ILE A 166 5.29 16.23 8.15
N LYS A 167 4.60 16.81 9.13
CA LYS A 167 5.22 17.33 10.35
C LYS A 167 5.58 16.16 11.26
N LEU A 168 6.84 16.09 11.65
CA LEU A 168 7.34 15.05 12.55
C LEU A 168 7.09 15.46 14.01
N LEU A 169 6.39 14.59 14.74
CA LEU A 169 6.16 14.79 16.17
C LEU A 169 7.13 13.90 16.96
N PRO A 170 7.99 14.48 17.83
CA PRO A 170 8.89 13.68 18.64
C PRO A 170 8.09 12.83 19.62
N THR A 171 8.35 11.53 19.65
CA THR A 171 7.78 10.60 20.61
C THR A 171 8.87 10.01 21.49
N LYS A 172 8.50 9.52 22.70
CA LYS A 172 9.45 8.97 23.68
C LYS A 172 10.31 7.81 23.15
N ARG A 173 9.86 7.12 22.08
CA ARG A 173 10.56 5.95 21.49
C ARG A 173 11.09 6.23 20.08
N ALA A 174 10.86 7.41 19.52
CA ALA A 174 11.39 7.76 18.22
C ALA A 174 12.90 8.04 18.31
N THR A 175 13.64 7.60 17.32
CA THR A 175 15.03 8.04 17.16
C THR A 175 15.04 9.54 16.92
N PRO A 176 15.81 10.32 17.71
CA PRO A 176 15.90 11.76 17.51
C PRO A 176 16.39 12.07 16.09
N ARG A 177 15.68 12.98 15.41
CA ARG A 177 16.06 13.52 14.11
C ARG A 177 16.17 15.03 14.20
N PRO A 178 17.12 15.65 13.48
CA PRO A 178 17.24 17.10 13.44
C PRO A 178 16.10 17.76 12.66
N GLU A 179 15.50 17.04 11.70
CA GLU A 179 14.42 17.53 10.86
C GLU A 179 13.10 17.48 11.61
N ASN A 180 12.33 18.56 11.52
CA ASN A 180 10.96 18.65 12.05
C ASN A 180 9.89 18.28 11.04
N GLU A 181 10.27 18.05 9.78
CA GLU A 181 9.36 17.75 8.68
C GLU A 181 9.99 16.71 7.75
N GLU A 182 9.12 15.87 7.17
CA GLU A 182 9.46 14.94 6.08
C GLU A 182 8.78 15.42 4.81
N PHE A 183 9.55 15.50 3.73
CA PHE A 183 9.08 15.98 2.44
C PHE A 183 8.96 14.89 1.38
N SER A 184 9.45 13.70 1.68
CA SER A 184 9.33 12.55 0.78
C SER A 184 7.91 12.00 0.78
N GLY A 185 7.45 11.51 -0.38
CA GLY A 185 6.14 10.91 -0.51
C GLY A 185 6.20 9.38 -0.58
N MET A 186 5.36 8.72 0.20
CA MET A 186 5.08 7.30 0.02
C MET A 186 4.07 7.15 -1.12
N VAL A 187 4.40 6.37 -2.13
CA VAL A 187 3.63 6.27 -3.38
C VAL A 187 3.38 4.82 -3.74
N LEU A 188 2.13 4.47 -4.06
CA LEU A 188 1.82 3.29 -4.85
C LEU A 188 2.13 3.62 -6.30
N ALA A 189 3.13 2.97 -6.89
CA ALA A 189 3.56 3.27 -8.23
C ALA A 189 3.64 2.02 -9.09
N ALA A 190 3.46 2.22 -10.39
CA ALA A 190 3.70 1.23 -11.42
C ALA A 190 4.42 1.86 -12.59
N ALA A 191 5.22 1.07 -13.28
CA ALA A 191 5.86 1.46 -14.52
C ALA A 191 5.91 0.26 -15.47
N VAL A 192 5.73 0.51 -16.75
CA VAL A 192 5.71 -0.51 -17.79
C VAL A 192 6.61 -0.10 -18.95
N PRO A 193 7.34 -1.03 -19.57
CA PRO A 193 8.15 -0.74 -20.74
C PRO A 193 7.25 -0.48 -21.95
N ILE A 194 7.69 0.45 -22.79
CA ILE A 194 7.06 0.74 -24.07
C ILE A 194 7.95 0.11 -25.15
N PHE A 195 7.36 -0.75 -25.96
CA PHE A 195 8.03 -1.36 -27.11
C PHE A 195 7.36 -0.93 -28.42
N ASP A 196 8.20 -0.68 -29.41
CA ASP A 196 7.79 -0.49 -30.80
C ASP A 196 8.56 -1.44 -31.69
N ALA A 197 7.87 -2.25 -32.48
CA ALA A 197 8.45 -3.29 -33.35
C ALA A 197 9.52 -4.16 -32.61
N GLY A 198 9.30 -4.45 -31.32
CA GLY A 198 10.22 -5.22 -30.48
C GLY A 198 11.38 -4.43 -29.88
N SER A 199 11.54 -3.14 -30.22
CA SER A 199 12.58 -2.28 -29.69
C SER A 199 12.07 -1.47 -28.50
N PHE A 200 12.85 -1.41 -27.41
CA PHE A 200 12.55 -0.60 -26.24
C PHE A 200 12.62 0.90 -26.56
N GLN A 201 11.52 1.61 -26.34
CA GLN A 201 11.40 3.04 -26.62
C GLN A 201 11.41 3.91 -25.36
N GLY A 202 11.01 3.33 -24.22
CA GLY A 202 10.92 4.07 -22.98
C GLY A 202 10.02 3.40 -21.95
N VAL A 203 9.57 4.17 -20.99
CA VAL A 203 8.77 3.71 -19.84
C VAL A 203 7.55 4.61 -19.66
N LEU A 204 6.37 4.00 -19.58
CA LEU A 204 5.16 4.64 -19.09
C LEU A 204 5.07 4.37 -17.59
N TYR A 205 4.95 5.43 -16.78
CA TYR A 205 4.87 5.33 -15.34
C TYR A 205 3.70 6.12 -14.79
N GLY A 206 3.27 5.77 -13.57
CA GLY A 206 2.27 6.52 -12.84
C GLY A 206 2.17 6.07 -11.39
N GLY A 207 1.51 6.86 -10.56
CA GLY A 207 1.41 6.56 -9.14
C GLY A 207 0.35 7.35 -8.39
N ILE A 208 0.10 6.88 -7.16
CA ILE A 208 -0.85 7.43 -6.20
C ILE A 208 -0.10 7.79 -4.94
N LEU A 209 -0.10 9.05 -4.55
CA LEU A 209 0.50 9.51 -3.30
C LEU A 209 -0.37 9.06 -2.12
N LEU A 210 0.23 8.31 -1.19
CA LEU A 210 -0.45 7.79 0.00
C LEU A 210 -0.49 8.78 1.16
N ASN A 211 0.44 9.74 1.17
CA ASN A 211 0.49 10.75 2.22
C ASN A 211 -0.84 11.50 2.34
N ARG A 212 -1.42 11.53 3.54
CA ARG A 212 -2.71 12.17 3.85
C ARG A 212 -3.91 11.63 3.04
N ARG A 213 -3.79 10.41 2.49
CA ARG A 213 -4.88 9.75 1.76
C ARG A 213 -5.54 8.71 2.67
N GLN A 214 -6.63 9.10 3.29
CA GLN A 214 -7.36 8.23 4.23
C GLN A 214 -8.21 7.17 3.52
N GLU A 215 -8.60 7.40 2.28
CA GLU A 215 -9.50 6.55 1.49
C GLU A 215 -9.06 5.07 1.42
N ILE A 216 -7.75 4.79 1.36
CA ILE A 216 -7.24 3.42 1.33
C ILE A 216 -7.43 2.75 2.69
N VAL A 217 -7.14 3.48 3.77
CA VAL A 217 -7.31 3.00 5.14
C VAL A 217 -8.79 2.80 5.45
N ASP A 218 -9.64 3.75 5.04
CA ASP A 218 -11.09 3.66 5.20
C ASP A 218 -11.65 2.47 4.43
N ARG A 219 -11.22 2.24 3.20
CA ARG A 219 -11.64 1.06 2.41
C ARG A 219 -11.24 -0.26 3.07
N VAL A 220 -10.02 -0.34 3.64
CA VAL A 220 -9.58 -1.51 4.41
C VAL A 220 -10.46 -1.67 5.63
N ARG A 221 -10.69 -0.59 6.41
CA ARG A 221 -11.57 -0.59 7.58
C ARG A 221 -12.97 -1.09 7.22
N ASP A 222 -13.60 -0.48 6.22
CA ASP A 222 -14.99 -0.78 5.84
C ASP A 222 -15.14 -2.21 5.28
N THR A 223 -14.10 -2.75 4.64
CA THR A 223 -14.11 -4.13 4.11
C THR A 223 -13.85 -5.16 5.21
N VAL A 224 -12.89 -4.87 6.11
CA VAL A 224 -12.45 -5.82 7.15
C VAL A 224 -13.38 -5.78 8.36
N PHE A 225 -13.76 -4.58 8.81
CA PHE A 225 -14.52 -4.42 10.04
C PHE A 225 -16.02 -4.19 9.81
N GLN A 226 -16.52 -4.18 8.56
CA GLN A 226 -17.95 -4.11 8.21
C GLN A 226 -18.75 -3.08 9.02
N ASN A 227 -18.16 -1.91 9.28
CA ASN A 227 -18.78 -0.86 10.11
C ASN A 227 -19.10 -1.27 11.57
N GLU A 228 -18.41 -2.24 12.14
CA GLU A 228 -18.50 -2.60 13.56
C GLU A 228 -17.75 -1.60 14.46
N ILE A 229 -18.08 -0.29 14.34
CA ILE A 229 -17.68 0.73 15.33
C ILE A 229 -18.86 1.65 15.57
#